data_18ff1fe9b6465bcee4ee65bf0f81e64f
#
_entry.id   18ff1fe9b6465bcee4ee65bf0f81e64f
#
_cell.length_a   1.000
_cell.length_b   1.000
_cell.length_c   1.000
_cell.angle_alpha   90.00
_cell.angle_beta   90.00
_cell.angle_gamma   90.00
#
_symmetry.space_group_name_H-M   'P 1'
#
loop_
_entity.id
_entity.type
_entity.pdbx_description
1 polymer ?
#
loop_
_entity_poly.entity_id
_entity_poly.type
_entity_poly.pdbx_seq_one_letter_code
_entity_poly.pdbx_strand_id
1 'polypeptide(L)'
;MFFFFQEAFAPESKKIHCAGELQITHLQTEIYFDHKNARRQGMCHAIRKGNVSRKKIPPESILIDKLSHEEIALASNKTQQFISYDPYTLYSQYAAICGCLSIVEPIDNLTKEQWQPVEELRYGIAYGKEDIDWALNTREKVLPHLKNKETKNKESAIRFINECEKFFKI
;
A
#
# COMPACT_ATOMS: atom_id res chain seq x y z
N MET A 1 8.08 21.64 -13.79
CA MET A 1 8.35 20.19 -13.90
C MET A 1 7.72 19.50 -12.70
N PHE A 2 7.14 18.31 -12.89
CA PHE A 2 6.45 17.56 -11.86
C PHE A 2 6.80 16.07 -11.96
N PHE A 3 7.01 15.40 -10.81
CA PHE A 3 7.12 13.96 -10.71
C PHE A 3 5.99 13.44 -9.83
N PHE A 4 5.47 12.27 -10.14
CA PHE A 4 4.42 11.63 -9.35
C PHE A 4 4.95 10.37 -8.66
N PHE A 5 4.35 10.04 -7.54
CA PHE A 5 4.76 8.88 -6.73
C PHE A 5 4.30 7.55 -7.34
N GLN A 6 3.12 7.54 -7.93
CA GLN A 6 2.54 6.38 -8.61
C GLN A 6 1.72 6.87 -9.80
N GLU A 7 1.57 6.04 -10.82
CA GLU A 7 0.80 6.37 -12.02
C GLU A 7 -0.63 6.83 -11.71
N ALA A 8 -1.27 6.25 -10.68
CA ALA A 8 -2.60 6.67 -10.20
C ALA A 8 -2.67 8.15 -9.75
N PHE A 9 -1.53 8.79 -9.48
CA PHE A 9 -1.43 10.20 -9.08
C PHE A 9 -0.90 11.10 -10.18
N ALA A 10 -0.73 10.58 -11.39
CA ALA A 10 -0.30 11.39 -12.53
C ALA A 10 -1.34 12.48 -12.81
N PRO A 11 -0.92 13.76 -12.96
CA PRO A 11 -1.85 14.83 -13.22
C PRO A 11 -2.41 14.73 -14.66
N GLU A 12 -3.72 14.85 -14.81
CA GLU A 12 -4.39 14.88 -16.12
C GLU A 12 -4.21 16.21 -16.87
N SER A 13 -3.63 17.22 -16.21
CA SER A 13 -3.52 18.56 -16.76
C SER A 13 -2.41 18.69 -17.79
N LYS A 14 -2.77 19.08 -19.02
CA LYS A 14 -1.80 19.42 -20.09
C LYS A 14 -0.91 20.64 -19.78
N LYS A 15 -1.24 21.43 -18.75
CA LYS A 15 -0.46 22.60 -18.33
C LYS A 15 0.71 22.25 -17.41
N ILE A 16 0.76 21.03 -16.91
CA ILE A 16 1.81 20.58 -16.00
C ILE A 16 2.76 19.68 -16.79
N HIS A 17 4.03 20.06 -16.86
CA HIS A 17 5.06 19.19 -17.43
C HIS A 17 5.31 18.03 -16.47
N CYS A 18 4.80 16.86 -16.83
CA CYS A 18 4.99 15.61 -16.09
C CYS A 18 6.23 14.90 -16.64
N ALA A 19 7.31 14.88 -15.86
CA ALA A 19 8.59 14.30 -16.26
C ALA A 19 8.69 12.79 -15.97
N GLY A 20 7.76 12.25 -15.21
CA GLY A 20 7.69 10.82 -14.92
C GLY A 20 7.45 10.48 -13.44
N GLU A 21 7.62 9.23 -13.13
CA GLU A 21 7.49 8.69 -11.77
C GLU A 21 8.83 8.76 -11.04
N LEU A 22 8.80 9.29 -9.81
CA LEU A 22 9.88 9.15 -8.84
C LEU A 22 9.35 8.37 -7.64
N GLN A 23 9.63 7.10 -7.60
CA GLN A 23 9.31 6.25 -6.46
C GLN A 23 10.59 5.68 -5.86
N ILE A 24 10.79 5.96 -4.57
CA ILE A 24 11.85 5.34 -3.76
C ILE A 24 11.15 4.45 -2.73
N THR A 25 11.37 3.16 -2.85
CA THR A 25 10.79 2.15 -1.96
C THR A 25 11.86 1.71 -0.97
N HIS A 26 11.53 1.70 0.31
CA HIS A 26 12.36 1.08 1.35
C HIS A 26 11.49 0.07 2.11
N LEU A 27 11.87 -1.20 2.02
CA LEU A 27 11.14 -2.28 2.66
C LEU A 27 11.81 -2.62 3.99
N GLN A 28 10.98 -2.65 5.03
CA GLN A 28 11.43 -3.04 6.38
C GLN A 28 11.14 -4.54 6.59
N THR A 29 11.77 -5.39 5.77
CA THR A 29 11.53 -6.84 5.79
C THR A 29 12.05 -7.53 7.05
N GLU A 30 12.91 -6.88 7.81
CA GLU A 30 13.34 -7.28 9.15
C GLU A 30 12.24 -7.12 10.20
N ILE A 31 11.27 -6.23 9.95
CA ILE A 31 10.13 -5.97 10.84
C ILE A 31 8.87 -6.66 10.32
N TYR A 32 8.58 -6.52 9.01
CA TYR A 32 7.36 -7.03 8.40
C TYR A 32 7.60 -8.37 7.70
N PHE A 33 7.27 -9.45 8.37
CA PHE A 33 7.31 -10.81 7.83
C PHE A 33 6.25 -11.69 8.53
N ASP A 34 5.88 -12.79 7.90
CA ASP A 34 4.88 -13.71 8.45
C ASP A 34 5.51 -14.61 9.52
N HIS A 35 5.09 -14.45 10.77
CA HIS A 35 5.49 -15.28 11.91
C HIS A 35 4.88 -16.70 11.86
N LYS A 36 4.09 -17.04 10.81
CA LYS A 36 3.40 -18.32 10.68
C LYS A 36 2.50 -18.64 11.88
N ASN A 37 1.88 -17.62 12.46
CA ASN A 37 1.00 -17.78 13.60
C ASN A 37 -0.30 -18.49 13.18
N ALA A 38 -0.48 -19.71 13.66
CA ALA A 38 -1.67 -20.53 13.37
C ALA A 38 -2.94 -20.03 14.10
N ARG A 39 -2.81 -19.19 15.13
CA ARG A 39 -3.93 -18.73 15.99
C ARG A 39 -4.16 -17.24 15.85
N ARG A 40 -4.38 -16.77 14.61
CA ARG A 40 -4.77 -15.38 14.35
C ARG A 40 -6.21 -15.15 14.77
N GLN A 41 -6.50 -14.02 15.45
CA GLN A 41 -7.85 -13.69 15.92
C GLN A 41 -8.12 -12.19 15.80
N GLY A 42 -9.38 -11.83 15.57
CA GLY A 42 -9.80 -10.44 15.51
C GLY A 42 -9.25 -9.67 14.30
N MET A 43 -9.19 -8.37 14.43
CA MET A 43 -8.76 -7.48 13.36
C MET A 43 -7.98 -6.28 13.86
N CYS A 44 -7.19 -5.69 12.96
CA CYS A 44 -6.63 -4.36 13.12
C CYS A 44 -7.05 -3.46 11.96
N HIS A 45 -6.94 -2.16 12.12
CA HIS A 45 -7.36 -1.20 11.11
C HIS A 45 -6.53 0.08 11.10
N ALA A 46 -6.50 0.74 9.93
CA ALA A 46 -5.90 2.05 9.73
C ALA A 46 -6.97 3.05 9.25
N ILE A 47 -7.00 4.24 9.82
CA ILE A 47 -7.83 5.37 9.36
C ILE A 47 -6.98 6.40 8.62
N ARG A 48 -5.86 6.83 9.21
CA ARG A 48 -4.89 7.79 8.65
C ARG A 48 -5.55 8.97 7.92
N LYS A 49 -5.47 9.00 6.58
CA LYS A 49 -6.09 10.02 5.71
C LYS A 49 -7.51 9.64 5.28
N GLY A 50 -7.98 8.46 5.64
CA GLY A 50 -9.34 8.01 5.35
C GLY A 50 -10.37 8.74 6.18
N ASN A 51 -11.62 8.65 5.75
CA ASN A 51 -12.78 9.16 6.49
C ASN A 51 -13.75 8.01 6.76
N VAL A 52 -13.94 7.68 8.03
CA VAL A 52 -14.82 6.57 8.42
C VAL A 52 -15.67 6.93 9.62
N SER A 53 -16.95 6.57 9.55
CA SER A 53 -17.82 6.65 10.71
C SER A 53 -17.39 5.62 11.76
N ARG A 54 -17.26 6.03 13.03
CA ARG A 54 -16.93 5.13 14.15
C ARG A 54 -17.88 3.93 14.26
N LYS A 55 -19.12 4.04 13.79
CA LYS A 55 -20.09 2.94 13.76
C LYS A 55 -19.73 1.80 12.82
N LYS A 56 -18.84 2.05 11.85
CA LYS A 56 -18.32 1.03 10.91
C LYS A 56 -17.12 0.27 11.45
N ILE A 57 -16.50 0.74 12.53
CA ILE A 57 -15.30 0.13 13.11
C ILE A 57 -15.72 -0.80 14.24
N PRO A 58 -15.36 -2.11 14.17
CA PRO A 58 -15.62 -3.03 15.26
C PRO A 58 -14.92 -2.59 16.56
N PRO A 59 -15.62 -2.63 17.71
CA PRO A 59 -15.09 -2.11 18.99
C PRO A 59 -13.79 -2.78 19.45
N GLU A 60 -13.62 -4.08 19.15
CA GLU A 60 -12.44 -4.88 19.52
C GLU A 60 -11.28 -4.75 18.53
N SER A 61 -11.39 -3.87 17.51
CA SER A 61 -10.37 -3.72 16.47
C SER A 61 -9.20 -2.85 16.94
N ILE A 62 -7.97 -3.29 16.67
CA ILE A 62 -6.76 -2.55 17.01
C ILE A 62 -6.53 -1.43 15.98
N LEU A 63 -6.56 -0.17 16.42
CA LEU A 63 -6.17 0.96 15.59
C LEU A 63 -4.65 1.06 15.51
N ILE A 64 -4.07 1.03 14.30
CA ILE A 64 -2.61 1.05 14.12
C ILE A 64 -2.00 2.44 13.93
N ASP A 65 -2.79 3.49 13.76
CA ASP A 65 -2.34 4.82 13.31
C ASP A 65 -1.26 5.49 14.19
N LYS A 66 -1.18 5.08 15.46
CA LYS A 66 -0.24 5.63 16.45
C LYS A 66 0.80 4.61 16.93
N LEU A 67 0.79 3.42 16.37
CA LEU A 67 1.72 2.35 16.74
C LEU A 67 3.07 2.52 16.03
N SER A 68 4.14 2.00 16.62
CA SER A 68 5.44 1.85 15.97
C SER A 68 5.38 0.80 14.86
N HIS A 69 6.40 0.73 14.00
CA HIS A 69 6.46 -0.28 12.94
C HIS A 69 6.44 -1.70 13.51
N GLU A 70 7.15 -1.95 14.60
CA GLU A 70 7.20 -3.23 15.30
C GLU A 70 5.84 -3.62 15.88
N GLU A 71 5.14 -2.67 16.50
CA GLU A 71 3.80 -2.88 17.03
C GLU A 71 2.77 -3.16 15.92
N ILE A 72 2.88 -2.47 14.78
CA ILE A 72 2.04 -2.70 13.60
C ILE A 72 2.28 -4.09 13.04
N ALA A 73 3.54 -4.50 12.88
CA ALA A 73 3.89 -5.84 12.41
C ALA A 73 3.36 -6.93 13.38
N LEU A 74 3.49 -6.70 14.69
CA LEU A 74 2.96 -7.60 15.72
C LEU A 74 1.42 -7.69 15.66
N ALA A 75 0.72 -6.57 15.53
CA ALA A 75 -0.73 -6.53 15.37
C ALA A 75 -1.16 -7.30 14.11
N SER A 76 -0.50 -7.06 12.97
CA SER A 76 -0.77 -7.75 11.71
C SER A 76 -0.50 -9.26 11.78
N ASN A 77 0.48 -9.69 12.56
CA ASN A 77 0.77 -11.11 12.78
C ASN A 77 -0.20 -11.80 13.75
N LYS A 78 -0.84 -11.06 14.64
CA LYS A 78 -1.82 -11.58 15.62
C LYS A 78 -3.24 -11.64 15.08
N THR A 79 -3.61 -10.71 14.18
CA THR A 79 -4.97 -10.57 13.69
C THR A 79 -5.21 -11.35 12.41
N GLN A 80 -6.47 -11.73 12.17
CA GLN A 80 -6.90 -12.40 10.95
C GLN A 80 -7.05 -11.42 9.79
N GLN A 81 -7.54 -10.21 10.09
CA GLN A 81 -7.89 -9.20 9.10
C GLN A 81 -7.27 -7.85 9.45
N PHE A 82 -6.84 -7.17 8.42
CA PHE A 82 -6.48 -5.75 8.44
C PHE A 82 -7.44 -5.00 7.53
N ILE A 83 -8.10 -3.96 8.04
CA ILE A 83 -8.98 -3.09 7.24
C ILE A 83 -8.36 -1.71 7.12
N SER A 84 -8.12 -1.27 5.90
CA SER A 84 -7.67 0.09 5.64
C SER A 84 -8.81 0.97 5.17
N TYR A 85 -9.03 2.06 5.89
CA TYR A 85 -9.88 3.17 5.46
C TYR A 85 -9.08 4.27 4.74
N ASP A 86 -7.75 4.16 4.70
CA ASP A 86 -6.87 4.91 3.82
C ASP A 86 -6.53 4.04 2.62
N PRO A 87 -7.09 4.33 1.42
CA PRO A 87 -7.01 3.43 0.28
C PRO A 87 -5.60 3.33 -0.33
N TYR A 88 -4.68 4.22 0.05
CA TYR A 88 -3.35 4.32 -0.57
C TYR A 88 -2.21 4.12 0.42
N THR A 89 -2.45 3.48 1.55
CA THR A 89 -1.41 3.21 2.55
C THR A 89 -0.59 1.97 2.23
N LEU A 90 0.73 2.06 2.42
CA LEU A 90 1.66 0.92 2.31
C LEU A 90 1.38 -0.17 3.38
N TYR A 91 0.70 0.19 4.48
CA TYR A 91 0.37 -0.78 5.52
C TYR A 91 -0.55 -1.90 5.05
N SER A 92 -1.35 -1.68 3.98
CA SER A 92 -2.13 -2.76 3.35
C SER A 92 -1.23 -3.86 2.79
N GLN A 93 -0.10 -3.49 2.17
CA GLN A 93 0.88 -4.44 1.65
C GLN A 93 1.68 -5.10 2.79
N TYR A 94 2.07 -4.35 3.81
CA TYR A 94 2.76 -4.90 4.98
C TYR A 94 1.89 -5.89 5.76
N ALA A 95 0.60 -5.62 5.91
CA ALA A 95 -0.34 -6.55 6.52
C ALA A 95 -0.42 -7.88 5.73
N ALA A 96 -0.47 -7.79 4.40
CA ALA A 96 -0.45 -8.97 3.54
C ALA A 96 0.87 -9.76 3.67
N ILE A 97 2.03 -9.08 3.73
CA ILE A 97 3.35 -9.70 3.96
C ILE A 97 3.39 -10.41 5.32
N CYS A 98 2.80 -9.82 6.36
CA CYS A 98 2.68 -10.45 7.67
C CYS A 98 1.69 -11.63 7.70
N GLY A 99 1.03 -11.96 6.59
CA GLY A 99 0.08 -13.07 6.48
C GLY A 99 -1.35 -12.73 6.94
N CYS A 100 -1.65 -11.46 7.24
CA CYS A 100 -2.98 -10.97 7.55
C CYS A 100 -3.80 -10.82 6.26
N LEU A 101 -5.11 -11.06 6.29
CA LEU A 101 -6.00 -10.73 5.18
C LEU A 101 -6.17 -9.21 5.11
N SER A 102 -5.57 -8.60 4.11
CA SER A 102 -5.62 -7.14 3.92
C SER A 102 -6.82 -6.74 3.06
N ILE A 103 -7.65 -5.86 3.58
CA ILE A 103 -8.85 -5.34 2.92
C ILE A 103 -8.78 -3.81 2.91
N VAL A 104 -8.98 -3.21 1.76
CA VAL A 104 -9.18 -1.77 1.60
C VAL A 104 -10.68 -1.51 1.50
N GLU A 105 -11.20 -0.58 2.30
CA GLU A 105 -12.59 -0.11 2.16
C GLU A 105 -12.72 0.60 0.82
N PRO A 106 -13.67 0.19 -0.05
CA PRO A 106 -13.82 0.79 -1.37
C PRO A 106 -14.16 2.28 -1.31
N ILE A 107 -13.64 3.03 -2.27
CA ILE A 107 -14.02 4.43 -2.50
C ILE A 107 -15.33 4.43 -3.30
N ASP A 108 -16.30 5.24 -2.85
CA ASP A 108 -17.58 5.35 -3.52
C ASP A 108 -17.42 5.67 -5.01
N ASN A 109 -18.15 4.92 -5.85
CA ASN A 109 -18.17 5.05 -7.31
C ASN A 109 -16.81 4.80 -8.02
N LEU A 110 -15.85 4.16 -7.36
CA LEU A 110 -14.56 3.82 -7.94
C LEU A 110 -14.40 2.31 -8.04
N THR A 111 -14.10 1.80 -9.24
CA THR A 111 -13.80 0.37 -9.41
C THR A 111 -12.39 0.05 -8.90
N LYS A 112 -12.10 -1.23 -8.70
CA LYS A 112 -10.78 -1.72 -8.32
C LYS A 112 -9.67 -1.28 -9.29
N GLU A 113 -9.97 -1.32 -10.59
CA GLU A 113 -9.04 -0.95 -11.67
C GLU A 113 -8.82 0.57 -11.73
N GLN A 114 -9.84 1.35 -11.39
CA GLN A 114 -9.72 2.80 -11.29
C GLN A 114 -8.98 3.23 -10.01
N TRP A 115 -9.16 2.48 -8.90
CA TRP A 115 -8.43 2.70 -7.67
C TRP A 115 -6.94 2.45 -7.85
N GLN A 116 -6.57 1.32 -8.42
CA GLN A 116 -5.16 0.97 -8.73
C GLN A 116 -5.11 0.37 -10.13
N PRO A 117 -4.81 1.20 -11.15
CA PRO A 117 -4.74 0.74 -12.55
C PRO A 117 -3.66 -0.32 -12.78
N VAL A 118 -2.55 -0.26 -12.05
CA VAL A 118 -1.46 -1.23 -12.12
C VAL A 118 -1.81 -2.44 -11.27
N GLU A 119 -1.98 -3.60 -11.91
CA GLU A 119 -2.42 -4.83 -11.26
C GLU A 119 -1.53 -5.25 -10.08
N GLU A 120 -0.22 -5.13 -10.25
CA GLU A 120 0.78 -5.53 -9.27
C GLU A 120 0.68 -4.76 -7.95
N LEU A 121 0.14 -3.54 -7.98
CA LEU A 121 -0.10 -2.72 -6.78
C LEU A 121 -1.29 -3.22 -5.96
N ARG A 122 -2.13 -4.09 -6.54
CA ARG A 122 -3.28 -4.72 -5.90
C ARG A 122 -2.97 -6.08 -5.28
N TYR A 123 -1.79 -6.66 -5.54
CA TYR A 123 -1.43 -7.98 -4.99
C TYR A 123 -1.60 -8.02 -3.47
N GLY A 124 -2.20 -9.10 -2.98
CA GLY A 124 -2.42 -9.35 -1.56
C GLY A 124 -3.46 -8.45 -0.88
N ILE A 125 -4.14 -7.59 -1.64
CA ILE A 125 -5.11 -6.62 -1.11
C ILE A 125 -6.47 -6.86 -1.76
N ALA A 126 -7.50 -7.02 -0.94
CA ALA A 126 -8.89 -7.07 -1.37
C ALA A 126 -9.46 -5.65 -1.44
N TYR A 127 -10.07 -5.27 -2.54
CA TYR A 127 -10.84 -4.03 -2.68
C TYR A 127 -12.30 -4.31 -2.32
N GLY A 128 -12.62 -4.19 -1.03
CA GLY A 128 -13.88 -4.66 -0.48
C GLY A 128 -13.87 -6.15 -0.13
N LYS A 129 -14.92 -6.62 0.52
CA LYS A 129 -15.03 -8.01 0.96
C LYS A 129 -15.25 -8.99 -0.20
N GLU A 130 -15.77 -8.51 -1.31
CA GLU A 130 -16.05 -9.29 -2.51
C GLU A 130 -14.78 -9.71 -3.25
N ASP A 131 -13.64 -9.07 -2.94
CA ASP A 131 -12.35 -9.29 -3.62
C ASP A 131 -11.36 -10.14 -2.76
N ILE A 132 -11.84 -10.82 -1.72
CA ILE A 132 -11.00 -11.59 -0.79
C ILE A 132 -10.22 -12.71 -1.50
N ASP A 133 -10.85 -13.40 -2.43
CA ASP A 133 -10.19 -14.48 -3.19
C ASP A 133 -9.00 -13.97 -4.00
N TRP A 134 -9.10 -12.78 -4.60
CA TRP A 134 -7.98 -12.11 -5.25
C TRP A 134 -6.83 -11.89 -4.29
N ALA A 135 -7.09 -11.30 -3.12
CA ALA A 135 -6.07 -11.03 -2.12
C ALA A 135 -5.34 -12.30 -1.68
N LEU A 136 -6.09 -13.37 -1.39
CA LEU A 136 -5.52 -14.65 -0.99
C LEU A 136 -4.66 -15.29 -2.09
N ASN A 137 -5.15 -15.29 -3.33
CA ASN A 137 -4.46 -15.91 -4.48
C ASN A 137 -3.23 -15.12 -4.95
N THR A 138 -3.13 -13.83 -4.60
CA THR A 138 -2.01 -12.97 -5.03
C THR A 138 -1.06 -12.58 -3.90
N ARG A 139 -1.35 -12.94 -2.65
CA ARG A 139 -0.58 -12.53 -1.47
C ARG A 139 0.91 -12.83 -1.57
N GLU A 140 1.27 -14.00 -2.07
CA GLU A 140 2.67 -14.40 -2.19
C GLU A 140 3.45 -13.58 -3.24
N LYS A 141 2.76 -12.87 -4.14
CA LYS A 141 3.37 -11.98 -5.13
C LYS A 141 3.77 -10.61 -4.57
N VAL A 142 3.23 -10.21 -3.40
CA VAL A 142 3.45 -8.87 -2.81
C VAL A 142 4.93 -8.61 -2.56
N LEU A 143 5.57 -9.46 -1.78
CA LEU A 143 6.97 -9.25 -1.38
C LEU A 143 7.94 -9.30 -2.58
N PRO A 144 7.85 -10.25 -3.51
CA PRO A 144 8.67 -10.25 -4.72
C PRO A 144 8.50 -8.98 -5.56
N HIS A 145 7.26 -8.50 -5.73
CA HIS A 145 6.98 -7.27 -6.46
C HIS A 145 7.63 -6.05 -5.81
N LEU A 146 7.47 -5.89 -4.49
CA LEU A 146 8.03 -4.75 -3.76
C LEU A 146 9.57 -4.79 -3.75
N LYS A 147 10.19 -5.96 -3.59
CA LYS A 147 11.64 -6.11 -3.72
C LYS A 147 12.15 -5.71 -5.10
N ASN A 148 11.44 -6.10 -6.15
CA ASN A 148 11.78 -5.65 -7.51
C ASN A 148 11.69 -4.13 -7.68
N LYS A 149 10.71 -3.48 -7.03
CA LYS A 149 10.63 -2.01 -7.00
C LYS A 149 11.81 -1.38 -6.25
N GLU A 150 12.19 -1.94 -5.12
CA GLU A 150 13.32 -1.46 -4.31
C GLU A 150 14.63 -1.53 -5.09
N THR A 151 14.87 -2.58 -5.88
CA THR A 151 16.08 -2.68 -6.72
C THR A 151 16.18 -1.58 -7.78
N LYS A 152 15.07 -0.98 -8.18
CA LYS A 152 15.00 0.10 -9.18
C LYS A 152 15.16 1.51 -8.58
N ASN A 153 15.31 1.64 -7.27
CA ASN A 153 15.43 2.93 -6.60
C ASN A 153 16.56 3.79 -7.19
N LYS A 154 17.74 3.20 -7.43
CA LYS A 154 18.90 3.90 -7.98
C LYS A 154 18.62 4.45 -9.39
N GLU A 155 18.00 3.65 -10.25
CA GLU A 155 17.65 4.05 -11.61
C GLU A 155 16.61 5.17 -11.59
N SER A 156 15.61 5.08 -10.70
CA SER A 156 14.58 6.11 -10.52
C SER A 156 15.20 7.44 -10.07
N ALA A 157 16.13 7.40 -9.11
CA ALA A 157 16.83 8.59 -8.63
C ALA A 157 17.72 9.23 -9.71
N ILE A 158 18.50 8.42 -10.45
CA ILE A 158 19.36 8.91 -11.54
C ILE A 158 18.50 9.56 -12.64
N ARG A 159 17.39 8.93 -13.04
CA ARG A 159 16.48 9.50 -14.03
C ARG A 159 15.92 10.85 -13.56
N PHE A 160 15.52 10.94 -12.29
CA PHE A 160 15.04 12.19 -11.71
C PHE A 160 16.10 13.31 -11.78
N ILE A 161 17.35 13.01 -11.39
CA ILE A 161 18.45 13.98 -11.44
C ILE A 161 18.68 14.46 -12.89
N ASN A 162 18.80 13.53 -13.84
CA ASN A 162 19.03 13.87 -15.25
C ASN A 162 17.91 14.76 -15.84
N GLU A 163 16.64 14.49 -15.48
CA GLU A 163 15.53 15.32 -15.93
C GLU A 163 15.54 16.72 -15.28
N CYS A 164 15.98 16.82 -14.02
CA CYS A 164 16.19 18.12 -13.37
C CYS A 164 17.29 18.92 -14.06
N GLU A 165 18.46 18.33 -14.34
CA GLU A 165 19.57 18.97 -15.02
C GLU A 165 19.15 19.50 -16.40
N LYS A 166 18.47 18.69 -17.21
CA LYS A 166 17.93 19.10 -18.50
C LYS A 166 16.97 20.29 -18.39
N PHE A 167 16.05 20.22 -17.41
CA PHE A 167 15.03 21.25 -17.24
C PHE A 167 15.62 22.59 -16.78
N PHE A 168 16.56 22.56 -15.85
CA PHE A 168 17.19 23.75 -15.29
C PHE A 168 18.42 24.20 -16.07
N LYS A 169 18.88 23.43 -17.07
CA LYS A 169 20.06 23.73 -17.89
C LYS A 169 21.35 23.91 -17.07
N ILE A 170 21.54 23.05 -16.07
CA ILE A 170 22.73 22.96 -15.21
C ILE A 170 23.59 21.77 -15.56
#